data_72d0f38301b02b84b69bcde8123a3859
#
_entry.id   72d0f38301b02b84b69bcde8123a3859
#
_cell.length_a   1.000
_cell.length_b   1.000
_cell.length_c   1.000
_cell.angle_alpha   90.00
_cell.angle_beta   90.00
_cell.angle_gamma   90.00
#
_symmetry.space_group_name_H-M   'P 1'
#
loop_
_entity.id
_entity.type
_entity.pdbx_description
1 polymer ?
#
loop_
_entity_poly.entity_id
_entity_poly.type
_entity_poly.pdbx_seq_one_letter_code
_entity_poly.pdbx_strand_id
1 'polypeptide(L)'
;MLKSLDFRLLSELVKDAKSSDRQIAKKIGVSQPTITRRRAMLEKELSLNYTTIPDWSKLGYDILALTFAKWKHQMFPDERVPQAREFLQKHPNIIFVSTGQGLGSDRVCISLHKNYREYNRFMGELRQDWGKYMDDLNSFIISFGADNVLRPITLRFLAKYLQEQQ
;
A
#
# COMPACT_ATOMS: atom_id res chain seq x y z
N MET A 1 10.58 12.72 -19.50
CA MET A 1 10.03 13.73 -18.57
C MET A 1 8.53 13.80 -18.77
N LEU A 2 7.74 13.68 -17.69
CA LEU A 2 6.28 13.78 -17.73
C LEU A 2 5.85 15.20 -18.09
N LYS A 3 4.77 15.31 -18.87
CA LYS A 3 4.19 16.59 -19.31
C LYS A 3 2.96 16.93 -18.46
N SER A 4 2.52 18.18 -18.44
CA SER A 4 1.30 18.62 -17.76
C SER A 4 0.08 17.72 -18.06
N LEU A 5 -0.10 17.30 -19.31
CA LEU A 5 -1.15 16.36 -19.71
C LEU A 5 -1.05 15.01 -18.98
N ASP A 6 0.16 14.52 -18.71
CA ASP A 6 0.39 13.24 -18.05
C ASP A 6 -0.05 13.30 -16.57
N PHE A 7 0.25 14.38 -15.88
CA PHE A 7 -0.21 14.62 -14.51
C PHE A 7 -1.74 14.76 -14.44
N ARG A 8 -2.37 15.43 -15.41
CA ARG A 8 -3.83 15.52 -15.49
C ARG A 8 -4.46 14.15 -15.71
N LEU A 9 -3.88 13.34 -16.60
CA LEU A 9 -4.34 11.96 -16.84
C LEU A 9 -4.16 11.09 -15.61
N LEU A 10 -3.00 11.11 -14.96
CA LEU A 10 -2.75 10.38 -13.70
C LEU A 10 -3.73 10.80 -12.61
N SER A 11 -4.03 12.09 -12.48
CA SER A 11 -5.01 12.59 -11.51
C SER A 11 -6.39 11.98 -11.74
N GLU A 12 -6.86 11.88 -13.00
CA GLU A 12 -8.16 11.24 -13.30
C GLU A 12 -8.13 9.73 -13.03
N LEU A 13 -7.03 9.04 -13.35
CA LEU A 13 -6.85 7.61 -13.07
C LEU A 13 -6.80 7.30 -11.57
N VAL A 14 -6.16 8.15 -10.78
CA VAL A 14 -6.12 8.01 -9.31
C VAL A 14 -7.48 8.26 -8.67
N LYS A 15 -8.31 9.15 -9.25
CA LYS A 15 -9.70 9.34 -8.82
C LYS A 15 -10.57 8.13 -9.11
N ASP A 16 -10.47 7.62 -10.34
CA ASP A 16 -11.25 6.49 -10.83
C ASP A 16 -10.54 5.77 -11.99
N ALA A 17 -9.87 4.67 -11.66
CA ALA A 17 -9.17 3.84 -12.64
C ALA A 17 -10.09 3.15 -13.65
N LYS A 18 -11.42 3.06 -13.38
CA LYS A 18 -12.41 2.50 -14.31
C LYS A 18 -12.84 3.48 -15.38
N SER A 19 -12.50 4.76 -15.26
CA SER A 19 -12.84 5.77 -16.25
C SER A 19 -12.25 5.39 -17.62
N SER A 20 -13.12 5.34 -18.65
CA SER A 20 -12.71 5.08 -20.03
C SER A 20 -11.90 6.25 -20.59
N ASP A 21 -11.04 5.97 -21.58
CA ASP A 21 -10.25 7.00 -22.27
C ASP A 21 -11.13 8.10 -22.87
N ARG A 22 -12.32 7.74 -23.37
CA ARG A 22 -13.31 8.69 -23.87
C ARG A 22 -13.82 9.64 -22.79
N GLN A 23 -14.10 9.11 -21.59
CA GLN A 23 -14.55 9.93 -20.46
C GLN A 23 -13.43 10.86 -19.97
N ILE A 24 -12.21 10.36 -19.87
CA ILE A 24 -11.05 11.14 -19.47
C ILE A 24 -10.74 12.21 -20.50
N ALA A 25 -10.79 11.87 -21.79
CA ALA A 25 -10.56 12.81 -22.91
C ALA A 25 -11.53 14.00 -22.82
N LYS A 26 -12.83 13.73 -22.57
CA LYS A 26 -13.85 14.76 -22.38
C LYS A 26 -13.55 15.67 -21.20
N LYS A 27 -13.15 15.10 -20.06
CA LYS A 27 -12.81 15.87 -18.83
C LYS A 27 -11.57 16.73 -18.99
N ILE A 28 -10.57 16.22 -19.70
CA ILE A 28 -9.29 16.91 -19.88
C ILE A 28 -9.34 17.90 -21.06
N GLY A 29 -10.27 17.73 -22.00
CA GLY A 29 -10.39 18.61 -23.18
C GLY A 29 -9.42 18.26 -24.30
N VAL A 30 -9.13 16.96 -24.52
CA VAL A 30 -8.25 16.45 -25.59
C VAL A 30 -8.93 15.30 -26.33
N SER A 31 -8.34 14.85 -27.45
CA SER A 31 -8.89 13.73 -28.22
C SER A 31 -8.69 12.38 -27.49
N GLN A 32 -9.63 11.45 -27.67
CA GLN A 32 -9.50 10.08 -27.11
C GLN A 32 -8.22 9.37 -27.57
N PRO A 33 -7.80 9.38 -28.85
CA PRO A 33 -6.53 8.77 -29.27
C PRO A 33 -5.31 9.31 -28.52
N THR A 34 -5.34 10.62 -28.18
CA THR A 34 -4.28 11.23 -27.36
C THR A 34 -4.21 10.62 -25.98
N ILE A 35 -5.37 10.44 -25.30
CA ILE A 35 -5.42 9.78 -23.98
C ILE A 35 -4.97 8.34 -24.08
N THR A 36 -5.48 7.56 -25.04
CA THR A 36 -5.11 6.15 -25.23
C THR A 36 -3.59 5.97 -25.36
N ARG A 37 -2.97 6.77 -26.23
CA ARG A 37 -1.52 6.72 -26.41
C ARG A 37 -0.75 7.13 -25.15
N ARG A 38 -1.21 8.17 -24.44
CA ARG A 38 -0.56 8.64 -23.21
C ARG A 38 -0.73 7.66 -22.06
N ARG A 39 -1.91 7.05 -21.91
CA ARG A 39 -2.15 6.00 -20.93
C ARG A 39 -1.20 4.83 -21.12
N ALA A 40 -1.13 4.28 -22.35
CA ALA A 40 -0.23 3.18 -22.65
C ALA A 40 1.25 3.51 -22.37
N MET A 41 1.67 4.75 -22.66
CA MET A 41 3.02 5.23 -22.31
C MET A 41 3.23 5.25 -20.77
N LEU A 42 2.28 5.81 -20.00
CA LEU A 42 2.37 5.93 -18.56
C LEU A 42 2.34 4.55 -17.87
N GLU A 43 1.51 3.63 -18.35
CA GLU A 43 1.45 2.25 -17.88
C GLU A 43 2.81 1.57 -17.99
N LYS A 44 3.52 1.79 -19.09
CA LYS A 44 4.86 1.26 -19.32
C LYS A 44 5.93 1.98 -18.50
N GLU A 45 5.98 3.31 -18.57
CA GLU A 45 7.06 4.12 -17.95
C GLU A 45 6.97 4.14 -16.41
N LEU A 46 5.77 4.14 -15.85
CA LEU A 46 5.54 4.22 -14.41
C LEU A 46 5.13 2.87 -13.80
N SER A 47 5.10 1.80 -14.59
CA SER A 47 4.67 0.46 -14.12
C SER A 47 3.33 0.52 -13.35
N LEU A 48 2.32 1.20 -13.94
CA LEU A 48 1.05 1.41 -13.26
C LEU A 48 0.33 0.10 -12.96
N ASN A 49 -0.06 -0.09 -11.71
CA ASN A 49 -0.87 -1.22 -11.26
C ASN A 49 -2.32 -0.76 -10.99
N TYR A 50 -3.28 -1.44 -11.59
CA TYR A 50 -4.70 -1.21 -11.34
C TYR A 50 -5.21 -2.21 -10.32
N THR A 51 -5.73 -1.72 -9.21
CA THR A 51 -6.28 -2.55 -8.12
C THR A 51 -7.57 -1.95 -7.59
N THR A 52 -8.29 -2.72 -6.78
CA THR A 52 -9.46 -2.27 -6.04
C THR A 52 -9.14 -2.14 -4.56
N ILE A 53 -9.64 -1.11 -3.92
CA ILE A 53 -9.58 -0.95 -2.47
C ILE A 53 -11.02 -1.11 -1.95
N PRO A 54 -11.38 -2.28 -1.42
CA PRO A 54 -12.70 -2.52 -0.87
C PRO A 54 -12.87 -1.84 0.49
N ASP A 55 -14.10 -1.77 0.95
CA ASP A 55 -14.40 -1.52 2.36
C ASP A 55 -14.05 -2.78 3.15
N TRP A 56 -12.92 -2.76 3.84
CA TRP A 56 -12.38 -3.91 4.55
C TRP A 56 -13.29 -4.37 5.68
N SER A 57 -14.03 -3.46 6.35
CA SER A 57 -14.97 -3.79 7.41
C SER A 57 -16.12 -4.66 6.89
N LYS A 58 -16.61 -4.38 5.68
CA LYS A 58 -17.65 -5.18 5.02
C LYS A 58 -17.17 -6.55 4.58
N LEU A 59 -15.87 -6.74 4.44
CA LEU A 59 -15.26 -8.05 4.19
C LEU A 59 -14.91 -8.81 5.48
N GLY A 60 -15.31 -8.26 6.63
CA GLY A 60 -15.09 -8.88 7.94
C GLY A 60 -13.68 -8.68 8.50
N TYR A 61 -12.91 -7.72 7.98
CA TYR A 61 -11.67 -7.30 8.62
C TYR A 61 -11.98 -6.22 9.65
N ASP A 62 -11.49 -6.38 10.87
CA ASP A 62 -11.66 -5.42 11.95
C ASP A 62 -10.37 -4.68 12.31
N ILE A 63 -9.22 -5.25 11.99
CA ILE A 63 -7.93 -4.73 12.44
C ILE A 63 -7.00 -4.44 11.26
N LEU A 64 -6.45 -3.21 11.26
CA LEU A 64 -5.23 -2.83 10.56
C LEU A 64 -4.11 -2.71 11.60
N ALA A 65 -3.05 -3.48 11.46
CA ALA A 65 -1.88 -3.38 12.33
C ALA A 65 -0.70 -2.76 11.59
N LEU A 66 -0.09 -1.73 12.20
CA LEU A 66 1.22 -1.21 11.83
C LEU A 66 2.21 -1.78 12.82
N THR A 67 2.99 -2.76 12.40
CA THR A 67 3.97 -3.44 13.24
C THR A 67 5.36 -2.91 12.92
N PHE A 68 6.04 -2.43 13.95
CA PHE A 68 7.39 -1.88 13.88
C PHE A 68 8.35 -2.86 14.54
N ALA A 69 9.47 -3.12 13.88
CA ALA A 69 10.52 -3.99 14.41
C ALA A 69 11.88 -3.30 14.39
N LYS A 70 12.70 -3.59 15.38
CA LYS A 70 14.11 -3.23 15.41
C LYS A 70 14.96 -4.48 15.28
N TRP A 71 15.79 -4.53 14.27
CA TRP A 71 16.70 -5.64 14.05
C TRP A 71 18.00 -5.48 14.87
N LYS A 72 18.54 -6.61 15.33
CA LYS A 72 19.81 -6.65 16.08
C LYS A 72 21.01 -6.23 15.26
N HIS A 73 20.94 -6.38 13.92
CA HIS A 73 21.99 -6.00 12.99
C HIS A 73 21.39 -5.08 11.91
N GLN A 74 22.12 -4.04 11.54
CA GLN A 74 21.65 -3.00 10.60
C GLN A 74 21.34 -3.51 9.18
N MET A 75 21.88 -4.66 8.80
CA MET A 75 21.63 -5.27 7.48
C MET A 75 20.85 -6.58 7.63
N PHE A 76 19.81 -6.70 6.83
CA PHE A 76 19.11 -7.97 6.63
C PHE A 76 20.08 -8.90 5.88
N PRO A 77 20.50 -10.05 6.44
CA PRO A 77 21.41 -10.93 5.76
C PRO A 77 20.78 -11.45 4.46
N ASP A 78 21.52 -11.39 3.35
CA ASP A 78 21.03 -11.87 2.03
C ASP A 78 20.57 -13.33 2.09
N GLU A 79 21.18 -14.13 2.94
CA GLU A 79 20.83 -15.52 3.24
C GLU A 79 19.39 -15.69 3.76
N ARG A 80 18.78 -14.63 4.32
CA ARG A 80 17.42 -14.65 4.87
C ARG A 80 16.33 -14.18 3.91
N VAL A 81 16.72 -13.62 2.77
CA VAL A 81 15.75 -13.16 1.76
C VAL A 81 14.80 -14.27 1.31
N PRO A 82 15.26 -15.52 1.05
CA PRO A 82 14.35 -16.61 0.70
C PRO A 82 13.34 -16.91 1.81
N GLN A 83 13.80 -16.98 3.07
CA GLN A 83 12.93 -17.22 4.23
C GLN A 83 11.90 -16.09 4.41
N ALA A 84 12.30 -14.83 4.21
CA ALA A 84 11.38 -13.70 4.28
C ALA A 84 10.31 -13.77 3.17
N ARG A 85 10.68 -14.15 1.95
CA ARG A 85 9.74 -14.34 0.84
C ARG A 85 8.75 -15.46 1.16
N GLU A 86 9.22 -16.59 1.70
CA GLU A 86 8.36 -17.70 2.11
C GLU A 86 7.38 -17.26 3.20
N PHE A 87 7.85 -16.52 4.22
CA PHE A 87 7.00 -15.97 5.26
C PHE A 87 5.91 -15.05 4.67
N LEU A 88 6.27 -14.15 3.77
CA LEU A 88 5.31 -13.25 3.11
C LEU A 88 4.29 -14.02 2.26
N GLN A 89 4.68 -15.10 1.59
CA GLN A 89 3.76 -15.96 0.85
C GLN A 89 2.76 -16.68 1.76
N LYS A 90 3.17 -17.08 2.95
CA LYS A 90 2.29 -17.72 3.96
C LYS A 90 1.32 -16.71 4.60
N HIS A 91 1.65 -15.41 4.56
CA HIS A 91 0.88 -14.34 5.19
C HIS A 91 0.33 -13.32 4.18
N PRO A 92 -0.66 -13.69 3.33
CA PRO A 92 -1.22 -12.79 2.32
C PRO A 92 -1.99 -11.60 2.90
N ASN A 93 -2.25 -11.60 4.20
CA ASN A 93 -2.80 -10.47 4.95
C ASN A 93 -1.78 -9.34 5.19
N ILE A 94 -0.50 -9.56 4.91
CA ILE A 94 0.52 -8.50 4.89
C ILE A 94 0.41 -7.74 3.58
N ILE A 95 0.09 -6.47 3.66
CA ILE A 95 -0.11 -5.61 2.49
C ILE A 95 1.08 -4.69 2.18
N PHE A 96 1.98 -4.51 3.15
CA PHE A 96 3.19 -3.72 2.96
C PHE A 96 4.27 -4.12 3.96
N VAL A 97 5.51 -4.22 3.49
CA VAL A 97 6.71 -4.38 4.34
C VAL A 97 7.83 -3.53 3.76
N SER A 98 8.50 -2.78 4.61
CA SER A 98 9.65 -1.98 4.19
C SER A 98 10.66 -1.79 5.31
N THR A 99 11.88 -1.47 4.92
CA THR A 99 12.86 -0.84 5.80
C THR A 99 12.56 0.64 5.94
N GLY A 100 12.91 1.24 7.06
CA GLY A 100 12.71 2.65 7.32
C GLY A 100 13.49 3.09 8.56
N GLN A 101 13.27 4.30 9.01
CA GLN A 101 13.87 4.83 10.25
C GLN A 101 12.82 5.65 10.99
N GLY A 102 12.65 5.38 12.28
CA GLY A 102 11.76 6.12 13.15
C GLY A 102 11.23 5.27 14.31
N LEU A 103 10.75 5.91 15.35
CA LEU A 103 10.16 5.25 16.54
C LEU A 103 11.08 4.18 17.17
N GLY A 104 12.40 4.36 17.08
CA GLY A 104 13.36 3.35 17.55
C GLY A 104 13.42 2.07 16.73
N SER A 105 12.75 2.02 15.59
CA SER A 105 12.61 0.86 14.73
C SER A 105 13.22 1.12 13.33
N ASP A 106 13.54 0.04 12.62
CA ASP A 106 14.11 0.07 11.28
C ASP A 106 13.31 -0.74 10.25
N ARG A 107 12.17 -1.29 10.66
CA ARG A 107 11.24 -2.06 9.82
C ARG A 107 9.80 -1.68 10.14
N VAL A 108 8.98 -1.70 9.11
CA VAL A 108 7.53 -1.56 9.22
C VAL A 108 6.83 -2.65 8.41
N CYS A 109 5.79 -3.21 9.00
CA CYS A 109 4.87 -4.14 8.36
C CYS A 109 3.45 -3.63 8.54
N ILE A 110 2.65 -3.59 7.47
CA ILE A 110 1.22 -3.27 7.54
C ILE A 110 0.44 -4.54 7.19
N SER A 111 -0.44 -4.95 8.09
CA SER A 111 -1.22 -6.19 7.94
C SER A 111 -2.69 -5.99 8.32
N LEU A 112 -3.56 -6.79 7.69
CA LEU A 112 -5.00 -6.81 7.92
C LEU A 112 -5.39 -8.11 8.65
N HIS A 113 -6.28 -8.00 9.64
CA HIS A 113 -6.76 -9.16 10.41
C HIS A 113 -8.27 -9.04 10.63
N LYS A 114 -8.96 -10.18 10.63
CA LYS A 114 -10.41 -10.22 10.89
C LYS A 114 -10.76 -9.90 12.34
N ASN A 115 -9.87 -10.22 13.27
CA ASN A 115 -10.09 -10.00 14.69
C ASN A 115 -8.77 -10.07 15.46
N TYR A 116 -8.84 -9.74 16.75
CA TYR A 116 -7.67 -9.74 17.63
C TYR A 116 -7.04 -11.12 17.81
N ARG A 117 -7.81 -12.23 17.71
CA ARG A 117 -7.26 -13.60 17.79
C ARG A 117 -6.36 -13.90 16.59
N GLU A 118 -6.77 -13.51 15.36
CA GLU A 118 -5.93 -13.69 14.18
C GLU A 118 -4.67 -12.82 14.25
N TYR A 119 -4.80 -11.59 14.72
CA TYR A 119 -3.65 -10.72 14.94
C TYR A 119 -2.66 -11.33 15.93
N ASN A 120 -3.13 -11.82 17.09
CA ASN A 120 -2.25 -12.45 18.09
C ASN A 120 -1.56 -13.71 17.57
N ARG A 121 -2.26 -14.53 16.78
CA ARG A 121 -1.66 -15.70 16.12
C ARG A 121 -0.53 -15.26 15.20
N PHE A 122 -0.78 -14.29 14.31
CA PHE A 122 0.22 -13.72 13.43
C PHE A 122 1.44 -13.20 14.20
N MET A 123 1.22 -12.46 15.29
CA MET A 123 2.31 -11.95 16.13
C MET A 123 3.11 -13.07 16.79
N GLY A 124 2.45 -14.17 17.14
CA GLY A 124 3.10 -15.39 17.66
C GLY A 124 4.02 -16.02 16.62
N GLU A 125 3.52 -16.22 15.40
CA GLU A 125 4.28 -16.76 14.27
C GLU A 125 5.46 -15.84 13.89
N LEU A 126 5.23 -14.53 13.85
CA LEU A 126 6.28 -13.55 13.59
C LEU A 126 7.40 -13.61 14.65
N ARG A 127 7.05 -13.72 15.93
CA ARG A 127 8.04 -13.88 17.02
C ARG A 127 8.76 -15.22 16.96
N GLN A 128 8.07 -16.29 16.64
CA GLN A 128 8.65 -17.62 16.51
C GLN A 128 9.70 -17.67 15.40
N ASP A 129 9.38 -17.13 14.23
CA ASP A 129 10.26 -17.22 13.07
C ASP A 129 11.40 -16.17 13.09
N TRP A 130 11.11 -14.98 13.61
CA TRP A 130 11.99 -13.82 13.49
C TRP A 130 12.45 -13.21 14.82
N GLY A 131 11.80 -13.52 15.94
CA GLY A 131 12.06 -12.86 17.23
C GLY A 131 13.51 -12.90 17.69
N LYS A 132 14.26 -13.97 17.39
CA LYS A 132 15.69 -14.06 17.74
C LYS A 132 16.57 -13.03 17.03
N TYR A 133 16.08 -12.46 15.93
CA TYR A 133 16.80 -11.44 15.14
C TYR A 133 16.35 -10.01 15.47
N MET A 134 15.35 -9.85 16.32
CA MET A 134 14.78 -8.55 16.69
C MET A 134 15.14 -8.20 18.12
N ASP A 135 15.44 -6.92 18.37
CA ASP A 135 15.56 -6.34 19.70
C ASP A 135 14.21 -5.87 20.22
N ASP A 136 13.34 -5.43 19.32
CA ASP A 136 12.02 -4.88 19.68
C ASP A 136 11.00 -5.17 18.58
N LEU A 137 9.73 -5.33 19.01
CA LEU A 137 8.60 -5.60 18.12
C LEU A 137 7.32 -5.03 18.73
N ASN A 138 6.87 -3.92 18.21
CA ASN A 138 5.70 -3.17 18.65
C ASN A 138 4.66 -3.00 17.55
N SER A 139 3.38 -2.89 17.91
CA SER A 139 2.33 -2.64 16.93
C SER A 139 1.40 -1.53 17.38
N PHE A 140 1.03 -0.68 16.42
CA PHE A 140 -0.10 0.24 16.53
C PHE A 140 -1.30 -0.40 15.84
N ILE A 141 -2.38 -0.64 16.59
CA ILE A 141 -3.58 -1.34 16.11
C ILE A 141 -4.69 -0.32 15.88
N ILE A 142 -5.29 -0.38 14.69
CA ILE A 142 -6.44 0.43 14.29
C ILE A 142 -7.61 -0.52 14.08
N SER A 143 -8.74 -0.28 14.76
CA SER A 143 -9.99 -0.98 14.49
C SER A 143 -10.78 -0.29 13.38
N PHE A 144 -11.24 -1.06 12.39
CA PHE A 144 -12.13 -0.55 11.33
C PHE A 144 -13.58 -0.43 11.80
N GLY A 145 -13.99 -1.16 12.83
CA GLY A 145 -15.35 -1.17 13.36
C GLY A 145 -15.71 0.03 14.21
N ALA A 146 -14.74 0.87 14.56
CA ALA A 146 -14.98 2.11 15.30
C ALA A 146 -15.07 3.30 14.33
N ASP A 147 -15.86 4.32 14.68
CA ASP A 147 -15.94 5.61 13.96
C ASP A 147 -14.61 6.41 14.01
N ASN A 148 -13.49 5.68 14.15
CA ASN A 148 -12.14 6.22 14.30
C ASN A 148 -11.45 6.48 12.96
N VAL A 149 -11.97 5.97 11.86
CA VAL A 149 -11.36 6.15 10.54
C VAL A 149 -11.80 7.48 9.96
N LEU A 150 -11.04 8.54 10.22
CA LEU A 150 -11.32 9.89 9.71
C LEU A 150 -11.19 9.98 8.19
N ARG A 151 -10.34 9.16 7.60
CA ARG A 151 -10.16 9.06 6.15
C ARG A 151 -9.87 7.61 5.76
N PRO A 152 -10.70 6.99 4.91
CA PRO A 152 -10.46 5.61 4.46
C PRO A 152 -9.16 5.51 3.64
N ILE A 153 -8.59 4.30 3.60
CA ILE A 153 -7.43 4.00 2.76
C ILE A 153 -7.83 4.17 1.30
N THR A 154 -7.30 5.19 0.65
CA THR A 154 -7.52 5.48 -0.77
C THR A 154 -6.47 6.45 -1.28
N LEU A 155 -6.11 6.35 -2.56
CA LEU A 155 -5.21 7.30 -3.22
C LEU A 155 -5.95 8.48 -3.87
N ARG A 156 -7.29 8.49 -3.87
CA ARG A 156 -8.10 9.54 -4.53
C ARG A 156 -7.73 10.96 -4.11
N PHE A 157 -7.33 11.14 -2.86
CA PHE A 157 -6.96 12.45 -2.33
C PHE A 157 -5.66 13.00 -2.95
N LEU A 158 -4.76 12.12 -3.41
CA LEU A 158 -3.54 12.54 -4.11
C LEU A 158 -3.82 13.13 -5.50
N ALA A 159 -5.01 12.92 -6.04
CA ALA A 159 -5.36 13.44 -7.36
C ALA A 159 -5.24 14.97 -7.43
N LYS A 160 -5.60 15.69 -6.37
CA LYS A 160 -5.43 17.15 -6.30
C LYS A 160 -3.94 17.53 -6.33
N TYR A 161 -3.14 16.86 -5.53
CA TYR A 161 -1.68 17.09 -5.48
C TYR A 161 -1.02 16.86 -6.85
N LEU A 162 -1.45 15.81 -7.59
CA LEU A 162 -0.94 15.56 -8.95
C LEU A 162 -1.30 16.67 -9.95
N GLN A 163 -2.43 17.35 -9.75
CA GLN A 163 -2.81 18.50 -10.58
C GLN A 163 -1.96 19.75 -10.30
N GLU A 164 -1.48 19.90 -9.09
CA GLU A 164 -0.65 21.04 -8.67
C GLU A 164 0.82 20.92 -9.11
N GLN A 165 1.24 19.76 -9.62
CA GLN A 165 2.60 19.50 -10.14
C GLN A 165 2.80 19.98 -11.61
N GLN A 166 1.96 20.87 -12.11
CA GLN A 166 1.97 21.36 -13.50
C GLN A 166 2.96 22.49 -13.74
#